data_279048f3201501bdedad1206bb8a8196
#
_entry.id   279048f3201501bdedad1206bb8a8196
#
_cell.length_a   1.000
_cell.length_b   1.000
_cell.length_c   1.000
_cell.angle_alpha   90.00
_cell.angle_beta   90.00
_cell.angle_gamma   90.00
#
_symmetry.space_group_name_H-M   'P 1'
#
loop_
_entity.id
_entity.type
_entity.pdbx_description
1 polymer ?
#
loop_
_entity_poly.entity_id
_entity_poly.type
_entity_poly.pdbx_seq_one_letter_code
_entity_poly.pdbx_strand_id
1 'polypeptide(L)'
;KSKLSNLSLSTYEKRVMLESRMSEGHRMFDDLLHVPLIISGPSLPENKVIKTQVRQVDIFPTIADIIGIEPISQIDGTSLLPLINDKDVEELPAYIESPPTITGNLKKVIGIRTSKYKFLKSSDETKNVFELYDLQNDPLEENNIVNTQTQIVTEMESILMQIGKKSTKNNESMDAKKRKIVRDNLRKLGYV
;
A
#
# COMPACT_ATOMS: atom_id res chain seq x y z
N LYS A 1 -6.87 -26.78 19.63
CA LYS A 1 -5.43 -26.47 19.45
C LYS A 1 -4.75 -27.67 18.82
N SER A 2 -4.09 -27.54 17.78
CA SER A 2 -4.21 -28.08 16.49
C SER A 2 -3.02 -28.97 16.09
N LYS A 3 -3.29 -29.91 15.19
CA LYS A 3 -2.35 -30.81 14.50
C LYS A 3 -1.24 -30.09 13.68
N LEU A 4 -1.18 -28.76 13.69
CA LEU A 4 -0.21 -27.96 12.91
C LEU A 4 1.17 -27.84 13.58
N SER A 5 1.29 -28.11 14.88
CA SER A 5 2.58 -28.02 15.60
C SER A 5 3.61 -29.08 15.18
N ASN A 6 3.20 -30.12 14.48
CA ASN A 6 4.06 -31.26 14.10
C ASN A 6 4.49 -31.24 12.62
N LEU A 7 4.09 -30.22 11.85
CA LEU A 7 4.56 -30.05 10.47
C LEU A 7 5.76 -29.11 10.46
N SER A 8 6.85 -29.56 9.84
CA SER A 8 8.04 -28.71 9.58
C SER A 8 7.72 -27.68 8.48
N LEU A 9 6.82 -26.74 8.77
CA LEU A 9 6.41 -25.68 7.85
C LEU A 9 7.30 -24.46 8.05
N SER A 10 7.64 -23.80 6.95
CA SER A 10 8.26 -22.46 6.97
C SER A 10 7.34 -21.42 7.62
N THR A 11 7.89 -20.28 7.96
CA THR A 11 7.12 -19.15 8.50
C THR A 11 6.05 -18.70 7.50
N TYR A 12 6.39 -18.68 6.21
CA TYR A 12 5.46 -18.38 5.12
C TYR A 12 4.30 -19.37 5.04
N GLU A 13 4.58 -20.67 5.01
CA GLU A 13 3.54 -21.70 4.94
C GLU A 13 2.60 -21.67 6.16
N LYS A 14 3.14 -21.46 7.37
CA LYS A 14 2.33 -21.26 8.58
C LYS A 14 1.41 -20.05 8.44
N ARG A 15 1.94 -18.95 7.90
CA ARG A 15 1.21 -17.72 7.65
C ARG A 15 0.04 -17.96 6.69
N VAL A 16 0.30 -18.52 5.52
CA VAL A 16 -0.73 -18.83 4.51
C VAL A 16 -1.82 -19.75 5.06
N MET A 17 -1.42 -20.79 5.79
CA MET A 17 -2.39 -21.71 6.41
C MET A 17 -3.25 -21.08 7.51
N LEU A 18 -2.69 -20.16 8.27
CA LEU A 18 -3.44 -19.41 9.29
C LEU A 18 -4.41 -18.42 8.63
N GLU A 19 -4.00 -17.80 7.53
CA GLU A 19 -4.82 -16.85 6.75
C GLU A 19 -6.08 -17.47 6.17
N SER A 20 -5.98 -18.70 5.68
CA SER A 20 -7.14 -19.42 5.16
C SER A 20 -8.23 -19.71 6.21
N ARG A 21 -7.91 -19.56 7.50
CA ARG A 21 -8.80 -19.94 8.62
C ARG A 21 -9.27 -18.77 9.49
N MET A 22 -8.63 -17.60 9.39
CA MET A 22 -8.87 -16.51 10.33
C MET A 22 -8.97 -15.18 9.60
N SER A 23 -10.13 -14.57 9.61
CA SER A 23 -10.37 -13.19 9.16
C SER A 23 -9.78 -12.11 10.10
N GLU A 24 -8.87 -12.46 10.99
CA GLU A 24 -8.46 -11.63 12.14
C GLU A 24 -7.04 -11.09 12.04
N GLY A 25 -6.54 -10.76 10.87
CA GLY A 25 -5.21 -10.17 10.80
C GLY A 25 -5.11 -9.09 9.73
N HIS A 26 -4.66 -7.90 10.10
CA HIS A 26 -4.21 -6.92 9.15
C HIS A 26 -2.87 -7.37 8.59
N ARG A 27 -2.92 -8.18 7.56
CA ARG A 27 -1.72 -8.74 6.96
C ARG A 27 -1.36 -7.92 5.76
N MET A 28 -0.26 -7.23 5.89
CA MET A 28 0.28 -6.31 4.90
C MET A 28 1.48 -6.95 4.20
N PHE A 29 1.38 -8.25 3.90
CA PHE A 29 2.43 -9.00 3.20
C PHE A 29 2.31 -8.86 1.69
N ASP A 30 3.42 -9.05 0.98
CA ASP A 30 3.49 -8.85 -0.47
C ASP A 30 2.59 -9.79 -1.27
N ASP A 31 2.29 -10.97 -0.77
CA ASP A 31 1.31 -11.90 -1.36
C ASP A 31 -0.09 -11.29 -1.50
N LEU A 32 -0.44 -10.26 -0.70
CA LEU A 32 -1.69 -9.52 -0.78
C LEU A 32 -1.54 -8.14 -1.41
N LEU A 33 -0.37 -7.52 -1.31
CA LEU A 33 -0.14 -6.13 -1.71
C LEU A 33 0.48 -6.01 -3.09
N HIS A 34 1.35 -6.93 -3.46
CA HIS A 34 2.08 -6.90 -4.73
C HIS A 34 1.25 -7.58 -5.82
N VAL A 35 0.32 -6.83 -6.40
CA VAL A 35 -0.56 -7.32 -7.47
C VAL A 35 -0.01 -6.94 -8.84
N PRO A 36 -0.15 -7.81 -9.88
CA PRO A 36 0.27 -7.48 -11.24
C PRO A 36 -0.61 -6.39 -11.83
N LEU A 37 0.01 -5.45 -12.56
CA LEU A 37 -0.68 -4.43 -13.34
C LEU A 37 -0.41 -4.70 -14.84
N ILE A 38 -1.48 -4.82 -15.63
CA ILE A 38 -1.42 -4.97 -17.08
C ILE A 38 -2.19 -3.81 -17.71
N ILE A 39 -1.54 -3.07 -18.61
CA ILE A 39 -2.15 -1.99 -19.37
C ILE A 39 -2.04 -2.34 -20.86
N SER A 40 -3.16 -2.27 -21.58
CA SER A 40 -3.22 -2.50 -23.01
C SER A 40 -4.07 -1.42 -23.67
N GLY A 41 -3.64 -0.94 -24.83
CA GLY A 41 -4.38 0.09 -25.56
C GLY A 41 -3.64 0.56 -26.82
N PRO A 42 -4.30 1.36 -27.66
CA PRO A 42 -3.67 1.94 -28.83
C PRO A 42 -2.50 2.84 -28.39
N SER A 43 -1.45 2.85 -29.19
CA SER A 43 -0.23 3.65 -28.99
C SER A 43 0.61 3.26 -27.77
N LEU A 44 0.33 2.14 -27.13
CA LEU A 44 1.18 1.57 -26.09
C LEU A 44 2.12 0.51 -26.68
N PRO A 45 3.36 0.38 -26.17
CA PRO A 45 4.30 -0.64 -26.63
C PRO A 45 3.78 -2.05 -26.30
N GLU A 46 3.92 -2.96 -27.27
CA GLU A 46 3.58 -4.37 -27.07
C GLU A 46 4.71 -5.13 -26.35
N ASN A 47 4.34 -6.18 -25.63
CA ASN A 47 5.26 -7.10 -24.97
C ASN A 47 6.29 -6.46 -24.02
N LYS A 48 5.99 -5.28 -23.52
CA LYS A 48 6.87 -4.58 -22.59
C LYS A 48 6.65 -5.03 -21.15
N VAL A 49 7.73 -5.37 -20.47
CA VAL A 49 7.73 -5.71 -19.03
C VAL A 49 8.50 -4.64 -18.27
N ILE A 50 7.81 -4.00 -17.32
CA ILE A 50 8.38 -3.00 -16.43
C ILE A 50 8.56 -3.66 -15.06
N LYS A 51 9.80 -3.67 -14.54
CA LYS A 51 10.13 -4.27 -13.24
C LYS A 51 10.12 -3.26 -12.09
N THR A 52 10.19 -1.97 -12.42
CA THR A 52 10.11 -0.89 -11.42
C THR A 52 8.77 -0.96 -10.72
N GLN A 53 8.78 -0.83 -9.40
CA GLN A 53 7.56 -0.74 -8.61
C GLN A 53 6.72 0.47 -9.04
N VAL A 54 5.43 0.24 -9.22
CA VAL A 54 4.43 1.28 -9.47
C VAL A 54 3.33 1.20 -8.41
N ARG A 55 2.53 2.27 -8.28
CA ARG A 55 1.53 2.35 -7.21
C ARG A 55 0.12 2.40 -7.80
N GLN A 56 -0.84 1.89 -7.07
CA GLN A 56 -2.24 1.90 -7.48
C GLN A 56 -2.76 3.33 -7.76
N VAL A 57 -2.28 4.32 -7.00
CA VAL A 57 -2.64 5.74 -7.18
C VAL A 57 -2.14 6.30 -8.52
N ASP A 58 -1.17 5.67 -9.17
CA ASP A 58 -0.59 6.08 -10.45
C ASP A 58 -1.46 5.66 -11.66
N ILE A 59 -2.42 4.76 -11.46
CA ILE A 59 -3.28 4.25 -12.55
C ILE A 59 -4.13 5.36 -13.16
N PHE A 60 -4.81 6.15 -12.32
CA PHE A 60 -5.69 7.21 -12.80
C PHE A 60 -4.96 8.28 -13.62
N PRO A 61 -3.87 8.91 -13.14
CA PRO A 61 -3.12 9.88 -13.95
C PRO A 61 -2.51 9.27 -15.21
N THR A 62 -2.15 7.99 -15.19
CA THR A 62 -1.64 7.29 -16.38
C THR A 62 -2.73 7.16 -17.44
N ILE A 63 -3.94 6.76 -17.07
CA ILE A 63 -5.07 6.67 -18.00
C ILE A 63 -5.41 8.05 -18.57
N ALA A 64 -5.49 9.08 -17.71
CA ALA A 64 -5.76 10.45 -18.13
C ALA A 64 -4.74 10.94 -19.17
N ASP A 65 -3.47 10.66 -18.94
CA ASP A 65 -2.36 11.03 -19.83
C ASP A 65 -2.42 10.28 -21.17
N ILE A 66 -2.73 8.97 -21.16
CA ILE A 66 -2.91 8.16 -22.38
C ILE A 66 -4.03 8.69 -23.27
N ILE A 67 -5.14 9.12 -22.67
CA ILE A 67 -6.31 9.63 -23.42
C ILE A 67 -6.26 11.15 -23.67
N GLY A 68 -5.19 11.84 -23.25
CA GLY A 68 -4.98 13.26 -23.48
C GLY A 68 -5.87 14.18 -22.65
N ILE A 69 -6.32 13.74 -21.48
CA ILE A 69 -7.09 14.55 -20.53
C ILE A 69 -6.15 15.08 -19.46
N GLU A 70 -6.11 16.40 -19.28
CA GLU A 70 -5.36 16.98 -18.15
C GLU A 70 -5.95 16.50 -16.82
N PRO A 71 -5.13 15.92 -15.94
CA PRO A 71 -5.60 15.48 -14.64
C PRO A 71 -6.07 16.68 -13.79
N ILE A 72 -7.15 16.47 -13.05
CA ILE A 72 -7.64 17.44 -12.08
C ILE A 72 -6.51 17.75 -11.09
N SER A 73 -6.29 19.01 -10.79
CA SER A 73 -5.29 19.45 -9.80
C SER A 73 -5.46 18.72 -8.46
N GLN A 74 -4.35 18.32 -7.82
CA GLN A 74 -4.29 17.65 -6.51
C GLN A 74 -4.61 16.15 -6.52
N ILE A 75 -3.96 15.40 -7.40
CA ILE A 75 -3.92 13.93 -7.31
C ILE A 75 -2.60 13.47 -6.66
N ASP A 76 -2.65 12.38 -5.91
CA ASP A 76 -1.48 11.82 -5.22
C ASP A 76 -0.62 10.94 -6.13
N GLY A 77 -1.17 10.51 -7.27
CA GLY A 77 -0.49 9.66 -8.23
C GLY A 77 0.29 10.45 -9.28
N THR A 78 1.19 9.74 -9.96
CA THR A 78 2.00 10.24 -11.08
C THR A 78 1.79 9.36 -12.30
N SER A 79 1.73 9.94 -13.49
CA SER A 79 1.60 9.16 -14.73
C SER A 79 2.79 8.23 -14.94
N LEU A 80 2.51 6.99 -15.29
CA LEU A 80 3.50 5.97 -15.66
C LEU A 80 3.90 6.05 -17.15
N LEU A 81 3.30 6.95 -17.93
CA LEU A 81 3.57 7.07 -19.36
C LEU A 81 5.06 7.36 -19.66
N PRO A 82 5.79 8.19 -18.88
CA PRO A 82 7.23 8.32 -19.03
C PRO A 82 7.98 6.97 -18.88
N LEU A 83 7.63 6.18 -17.88
CA LEU A 83 8.23 4.85 -17.64
C LEU A 83 7.84 3.86 -18.76
N ILE A 84 6.62 3.92 -19.25
CA ILE A 84 6.16 3.14 -20.41
C ILE A 84 6.98 3.50 -21.65
N ASN A 85 7.43 4.74 -21.80
CA ASN A 85 8.22 5.24 -22.92
C ASN A 85 9.74 5.24 -22.66
N ASP A 86 10.24 4.33 -21.80
CA ASP A 86 11.67 4.12 -21.50
C ASP A 86 12.40 5.36 -20.93
N LYS A 87 11.67 6.28 -20.32
CA LYS A 87 12.30 7.36 -19.58
C LYS A 87 12.72 6.87 -18.19
N ASP A 88 13.87 7.32 -17.75
CA ASP A 88 14.31 7.09 -16.37
C ASP A 88 13.40 7.85 -15.41
N VAL A 89 12.75 7.14 -14.53
CA VAL A 89 11.81 7.68 -13.54
C VAL A 89 12.20 7.16 -12.17
N GLU A 90 12.36 8.06 -11.22
CA GLU A 90 12.64 7.70 -9.84
C GLU A 90 11.49 6.88 -9.25
N GLU A 91 11.81 5.78 -8.60
CA GLU A 91 10.83 4.97 -7.89
C GLU A 91 10.25 5.73 -6.71
N LEU A 92 8.94 5.76 -6.62
CA LEU A 92 8.24 6.39 -5.52
C LEU A 92 7.73 5.33 -4.52
N PRO A 93 7.92 5.56 -3.21
CA PRO A 93 7.43 4.63 -2.20
C PRO A 93 5.90 4.54 -2.21
N ALA A 94 5.41 3.31 -2.13
CA ALA A 94 3.98 3.03 -2.05
C ALA A 94 3.52 3.12 -0.59
N TYR A 95 2.59 4.02 -0.29
CA TYR A 95 1.89 4.04 0.99
C TYR A 95 0.92 2.86 1.06
N ILE A 96 0.91 2.18 2.19
CA ILE A 96 0.02 1.07 2.47
C ILE A 96 -0.68 1.27 3.82
N GLU A 97 -1.94 0.89 3.88
CA GLU A 97 -2.76 1.04 5.09
C GLU A 97 -3.73 -0.13 5.21
N SER A 98 -3.85 -0.70 6.40
CA SER A 98 -4.84 -1.73 6.65
C SER A 98 -6.24 -1.12 6.71
N PRO A 99 -7.27 -1.80 6.16
CA PRO A 99 -8.64 -1.34 6.27
C PRO A 99 -9.06 -1.28 7.75
N PRO A 100 -9.92 -0.33 8.11
CA PRO A 100 -10.55 -0.33 9.43
C PRO A 100 -11.43 -1.58 9.57
N THR A 101 -11.33 -2.28 10.69
CA THR A 101 -12.18 -3.43 10.94
C THR A 101 -13.52 -3.02 11.51
N ILE A 102 -14.57 -3.71 11.05
CA ILE A 102 -15.95 -3.50 11.52
C ILE A 102 -16.08 -3.83 13.02
N THR A 103 -15.25 -4.72 13.53
CA THR A 103 -15.28 -5.17 14.93
C THR A 103 -14.50 -4.29 15.91
N GLY A 104 -13.79 -3.27 15.43
CA GLY A 104 -13.12 -2.26 16.27
C GLY A 104 -11.90 -2.73 17.07
N ASN A 105 -11.55 -4.02 17.03
CA ASN A 105 -10.49 -4.60 17.87
C ASN A 105 -9.14 -4.75 17.17
N LEU A 106 -9.02 -4.39 15.90
CA LEU A 106 -7.78 -4.56 15.16
C LEU A 106 -7.03 -3.22 15.05
N LYS A 107 -5.75 -3.29 15.32
CA LYS A 107 -4.84 -2.15 15.28
C LYS A 107 -4.69 -1.63 13.85
N LYS A 108 -4.76 -0.34 13.68
CA LYS A 108 -4.43 0.28 12.40
C LYS A 108 -2.95 0.05 12.11
N VAL A 109 -2.65 -0.55 10.97
CA VAL A 109 -1.29 -0.70 10.45
C VAL A 109 -1.15 0.23 9.24
N ILE A 110 -0.11 1.03 9.25
CA ILE A 110 0.31 1.86 8.13
C ILE A 110 1.75 1.53 7.77
N GLY A 111 2.13 1.79 6.55
CA GLY A 111 3.50 1.54 6.14
C GLY A 111 3.84 2.09 4.78
N ILE A 112 5.05 1.80 4.35
CA ILE A 112 5.54 2.08 3.01
C ILE A 112 6.28 0.88 2.45
N ARG A 113 6.16 0.71 1.15
CA ARG A 113 6.87 -0.29 0.37
C ARG A 113 7.66 0.37 -0.74
N THR A 114 8.89 -0.07 -0.90
CA THR A 114 9.77 0.20 -2.05
C THR A 114 10.14 -1.12 -2.70
N SER A 115 10.84 -1.11 -3.83
CA SER A 115 11.37 -2.33 -4.45
C SER A 115 12.33 -3.10 -3.55
N LYS A 116 12.92 -2.44 -2.54
CA LYS A 116 13.93 -3.02 -1.65
C LYS A 116 13.42 -3.33 -0.26
N TYR A 117 12.68 -2.42 0.34
CA TYR A 117 12.25 -2.55 1.73
C TYR A 117 10.75 -2.35 1.89
N LYS A 118 10.19 -3.04 2.85
CA LYS A 118 8.85 -2.78 3.38
C LYS A 118 8.92 -2.49 4.86
N PHE A 119 8.35 -1.35 5.24
CA PHE A 119 8.28 -0.89 6.62
C PHE A 119 6.82 -0.75 7.04
N LEU A 120 6.48 -1.34 8.18
CA LEU A 120 5.16 -1.31 8.78
C LEU A 120 5.22 -0.70 10.17
N LYS A 121 4.23 0.13 10.48
CA LYS A 121 4.01 0.71 11.79
C LYS A 121 2.58 0.42 12.23
N SER A 122 2.45 -0.34 13.32
CA SER A 122 1.18 -0.53 14.00
C SER A 122 1.08 0.48 15.14
N SER A 123 0.00 1.28 15.16
CA SER A 123 -0.27 2.15 16.29
C SER A 123 -1.15 1.42 17.30
N ASP A 124 -0.58 1.09 18.43
CA ASP A 124 -1.31 0.77 19.66
C ASP A 124 -1.21 1.99 20.58
N GLU A 125 -2.24 2.27 21.35
CA GLU A 125 -2.22 3.35 22.35
C GLU A 125 -1.07 3.22 23.34
N THR A 126 -0.54 2.00 23.52
CA THR A 126 0.51 1.67 24.47
C THR A 126 1.88 1.38 23.87
N LYS A 127 1.97 0.91 22.63
CA LYS A 127 3.25 0.57 21.95
C LYS A 127 3.15 0.70 20.44
N ASN A 128 4.08 1.44 19.85
CA ASN A 128 4.36 1.34 18.44
C ASN A 128 5.10 0.02 18.17
N VAL A 129 4.54 -0.83 17.33
CA VAL A 129 5.22 -2.02 16.82
C VAL A 129 5.69 -1.70 15.42
N PHE A 130 6.99 -1.90 15.20
CA PHE A 130 7.61 -1.70 13.91
C PHE A 130 8.02 -3.03 13.30
N GLU A 131 7.86 -3.15 11.99
CA GLU A 131 8.36 -4.27 11.21
C GLU A 131 9.11 -3.73 9.99
N LEU A 132 10.24 -4.35 9.66
CA LEU A 132 11.05 -4.03 8.49
C LEU A 132 11.47 -5.31 7.79
N TYR A 133 11.23 -5.40 6.49
CA TYR A 133 11.59 -6.54 5.65
C TYR A 133 12.46 -6.09 4.47
N ASP A 134 13.49 -6.87 4.15
CA ASP A 134 14.33 -6.72 2.96
C ASP A 134 13.75 -7.58 1.84
N LEU A 135 12.94 -6.99 0.98
CA LEU A 135 12.21 -7.71 -0.07
C LEU A 135 13.12 -8.30 -1.16
N GLN A 136 14.36 -7.81 -1.29
CA GLN A 136 15.33 -8.34 -2.25
C GLN A 136 15.97 -9.64 -1.77
N ASN A 137 16.30 -9.73 -0.48
CA ASN A 137 16.96 -10.89 0.12
C ASN A 137 15.98 -11.82 0.84
N ASP A 138 14.81 -11.32 1.20
CA ASP A 138 13.75 -12.05 1.90
C ASP A 138 12.37 -11.74 1.27
N PRO A 139 12.12 -12.19 0.03
CA PRO A 139 10.88 -11.90 -0.67
C PRO A 139 9.63 -12.55 -0.04
N LEU A 140 9.82 -13.52 0.86
CA LEU A 140 8.74 -14.16 1.62
C LEU A 140 8.49 -13.49 2.98
N GLU A 141 9.28 -12.47 3.32
CA GLU A 141 9.10 -11.69 4.56
C GLU A 141 9.10 -12.54 5.82
N GLU A 142 10.03 -13.47 5.89
CA GLU A 142 10.17 -14.39 7.00
C GLU A 142 10.99 -13.79 8.16
N ASN A 143 11.85 -12.78 7.85
CA ASN A 143 12.80 -12.21 8.78
C ASN A 143 12.55 -10.72 9.03
N ASN A 144 11.99 -10.39 10.17
CA ASN A 144 11.86 -8.99 10.59
C ASN A 144 13.21 -8.44 11.09
N ILE A 145 13.80 -7.53 10.31
CA ILE A 145 15.13 -6.94 10.55
C ILE A 145 15.10 -5.59 11.28
N VAL A 146 13.96 -5.20 11.85
CA VAL A 146 13.74 -3.89 12.49
C VAL A 146 14.78 -3.58 13.58
N ASN A 147 15.19 -4.58 14.35
CA ASN A 147 16.14 -4.41 15.46
C ASN A 147 17.60 -4.32 14.99
N THR A 148 17.92 -4.75 13.79
CA THR A 148 19.30 -4.79 13.26
C THR A 148 19.60 -3.66 12.28
N GLN A 149 18.57 -3.04 11.69
CA GLN A 149 18.69 -2.03 10.64
C GLN A 149 18.05 -0.69 11.05
N THR A 150 18.47 -0.17 12.19
CA THR A 150 17.90 1.04 12.82
C THR A 150 17.98 2.30 11.94
N GLN A 151 19.02 2.43 11.12
CA GLN A 151 19.17 3.54 10.21
C GLN A 151 18.09 3.51 9.11
N ILE A 152 17.84 2.34 8.53
CA ILE A 152 16.80 2.15 7.51
C ILE A 152 15.42 2.39 8.12
N VAL A 153 15.17 1.93 9.34
CA VAL A 153 13.92 2.20 10.07
C VAL A 153 13.66 3.71 10.18
N THR A 154 14.68 4.49 10.58
CA THR A 154 14.57 5.94 10.72
C THR A 154 14.27 6.63 9.39
N GLU A 155 14.92 6.20 8.32
CA GLU A 155 14.69 6.72 6.96
C GLU A 155 13.27 6.43 6.50
N MET A 156 12.84 5.17 6.58
CA MET A 156 11.50 4.74 6.17
C MET A 156 10.40 5.41 7.00
N GLU A 157 10.59 5.56 8.31
CA GLU A 157 9.65 6.28 9.16
C GLU A 157 9.55 7.77 8.77
N SER A 158 10.66 8.40 8.43
CA SER A 158 10.69 9.78 7.95
C SER A 158 9.87 9.97 6.68
N ILE A 159 10.02 9.07 5.70
CA ILE A 159 9.25 9.06 4.46
C ILE A 159 7.75 8.87 4.76
N LEU A 160 7.41 7.90 5.61
CA LEU A 160 6.03 7.65 6.02
C LEU A 160 5.37 8.89 6.65
N MET A 161 6.09 9.59 7.51
CA MET A 161 5.61 10.83 8.12
C MET A 161 5.41 11.96 7.11
N GLN A 162 6.27 12.07 6.11
CA GLN A 162 6.13 13.09 5.05
C GLN A 162 4.87 12.85 4.21
N ILE A 163 4.59 11.59 3.86
CA ILE A 163 3.37 11.23 3.13
C ILE A 163 2.13 11.55 3.97
N GLY A 164 2.13 11.18 5.26
CA GLY A 164 1.02 11.46 6.16
C GLY A 164 0.71 12.96 6.32
N LYS A 165 1.74 13.81 6.36
CA LYS A 165 1.56 15.29 6.45
C LYS A 165 0.95 15.89 5.19
N LYS A 166 1.24 15.35 4.01
CA LYS A 166 0.62 15.80 2.76
C LYS A 166 -0.88 15.48 2.74
N SER A 167 -1.27 14.29 3.20
CA SER A 167 -2.66 13.85 3.26
C SER A 167 -3.53 14.70 4.18
N THR A 168 -3.03 15.12 5.34
CA THR A 168 -3.78 15.93 6.30
C THR A 168 -4.09 17.33 5.76
N LYS A 169 -3.18 17.96 5.02
CA LYS A 169 -3.42 19.29 4.41
C LYS A 169 -4.54 19.26 3.36
N ASN A 170 -4.71 18.17 2.66
CA ASN A 170 -5.76 18.03 1.64
C ASN A 170 -7.15 17.74 2.25
N ASN A 171 -7.22 17.21 3.46
CA ASN A 171 -8.48 16.89 4.13
C ASN A 171 -9.19 18.08 4.81
N GLU A 172 -8.52 19.20 5.01
CA GLU A 172 -9.10 20.38 5.67
C GLU A 172 -10.11 21.15 4.79
N SER A 173 -10.20 20.85 3.50
CA SER A 173 -10.96 21.66 2.54
C SER A 173 -12.40 21.19 2.26
N MET A 174 -12.88 20.10 2.85
CA MET A 174 -14.27 19.69 2.63
C MET A 174 -15.21 20.41 3.61
N ASP A 175 -15.80 21.51 3.14
CA ASP A 175 -16.84 22.27 3.85
C ASP A 175 -17.93 21.34 4.41
N ALA A 176 -18.39 21.61 5.63
CA ALA A 176 -19.47 20.87 6.31
C ALA A 176 -20.72 20.68 5.43
N LYS A 177 -21.00 21.65 4.57
CA LYS A 177 -22.11 21.61 3.60
C LYS A 177 -21.89 20.55 2.53
N LYS A 178 -20.67 20.39 2.01
CA LYS A 178 -20.31 19.34 1.04
C LYS A 178 -20.36 17.95 1.68
N ARG A 179 -19.89 17.81 2.92
CA ARG A 179 -19.97 16.53 3.68
C ARG A 179 -21.42 16.09 3.87
N LYS A 180 -22.33 17.03 4.14
CA LYS A 180 -23.77 16.75 4.28
C LYS A 180 -24.35 16.25 2.96
N ILE A 181 -24.07 16.93 1.85
CA ILE A 181 -24.55 16.54 0.50
C ILE A 181 -24.06 15.12 0.13
N VAL A 182 -22.77 14.84 0.35
CA VAL A 182 -22.22 13.50 0.07
C VAL A 182 -22.90 12.43 0.93
N ARG A 183 -23.09 12.69 2.23
CA ARG A 183 -23.78 11.77 3.13
C ARG A 183 -25.24 11.53 2.71
N ASP A 184 -25.97 12.59 2.34
CA ASP A 184 -27.34 12.48 1.90
C ASP A 184 -27.46 11.69 0.58
N ASN A 185 -26.50 11.85 -0.33
CA ASN A 185 -26.44 11.08 -1.56
C ASN A 185 -26.11 9.61 -1.30
N LEU A 186 -25.14 9.31 -0.43
CA LEU A 186 -24.80 7.94 -0.02
C LEU A 186 -26.01 7.25 0.66
N ARG A 187 -26.75 7.99 1.48
CA ARG A 187 -27.98 7.49 2.11
C ARG A 187 -29.06 7.15 1.10
N LYS A 188 -29.26 7.97 0.06
CA LYS A 188 -30.20 7.70 -1.04
C LYS A 188 -29.80 6.46 -1.85
N LEU A 189 -28.51 6.14 -1.92
CA LEU A 189 -27.98 4.98 -2.61
C LEU A 189 -27.90 3.73 -1.70
N GLY A 190 -28.30 3.83 -0.43
CA GLY A 190 -28.33 2.70 0.51
C GLY A 190 -26.98 2.32 1.14
N TYR A 191 -25.98 3.22 1.10
CA TYR A 191 -24.64 2.94 1.66
C TYR A 191 -24.47 3.40 3.12
N VAL A 192 -25.36 4.20 3.66
CA VAL A 192 -25.29 4.74 5.06
C VAL A 192 -26.69 4.87 5.65
#